data_fed023203444e1998a400d8764eb87bf
#
_entry.id   fed023203444e1998a400d8764eb87bf
#
_cell.length_a   1.000
_cell.length_b   1.000
_cell.length_c   1.000
_cell.angle_alpha   90.00
_cell.angle_beta   90.00
_cell.angle_gamma   90.00
#
_symmetry.space_group_name_H-M   'P 1'
#
loop_
_entity.id
_entity.type
_entity.pdbx_description
1 polymer ?
#
loop_
_entity_poly.entity_id
_entity_poly.type
_entity_poly.pdbx_seq_one_letter_code
_entity_poly.pdbx_strand_id
1 'polypeptide(L)'
;MAEDHDYSQSNVPQEQRRGFWAMFVVMLGFTFFSASMWTGTTLGNGLTVSKFFLAVLLGNLILGAYTSALAYMASSTGLSVHLLARRSFGKRGSALPSAILAIPQIGWFGVGVAMCAFPIVTYLKEKGIECNIWIPVIISGILFTTSAYFGIKALTIVSLVAVPAIAIGGGFSALKVFCDNPDAWNTLKNFTPTGDNALTLSAAVALTIGSFISGGTCTPDFVRFAKDRKIAVSTTAIAFFIGNSLMFLFGAVGGMFYKTNDISNVLVAQGLLIPGIIVLTFNIWTTNDNALYTSGLGLANITGFPKKYLVLICGTLGTIFAVTLYNNFCGYLNILNTFIPPVGAILMADFFVVRRKNIKSNAVPGNGKPAILAWAIGTLVANFVQYGFKAINGMIVAFIFYVYFVKVFGGLKEAEAPAEEAPAEAAQPSNDEEAKKEEVK
;
A
#
# COMPACT_ATOMS: atom_id res chain seq x y z
N MET A 1 -15.95 16.62 -20.06
CA MET A 1 -14.92 15.88 -19.29
C MET A 1 -15.64 14.79 -18.51
N ALA A 2 -15.19 13.53 -18.59
CA ALA A 2 -15.80 12.47 -17.78
C ALA A 2 -15.60 12.83 -16.30
N GLU A 3 -16.68 12.77 -15.49
CA GLU A 3 -16.62 13.03 -14.06
C GLU A 3 -15.54 12.12 -13.42
N ASP A 4 -14.55 12.73 -12.79
CA ASP A 4 -13.51 12.01 -12.03
C ASP A 4 -14.07 11.58 -10.68
N HIS A 5 -14.88 10.52 -10.69
CA HIS A 5 -15.49 9.95 -9.49
C HIS A 5 -14.46 9.52 -8.41
N ASP A 6 -13.19 9.44 -8.78
CA ASP A 6 -12.10 9.02 -7.89
C ASP A 6 -11.35 10.21 -7.26
N TYR A 7 -11.67 11.46 -7.59
CA TYR A 7 -10.99 12.66 -7.09
C TYR A 7 -9.46 12.56 -7.23
N SER A 8 -8.98 12.12 -8.39
CA SER A 8 -7.55 11.85 -8.62
C SER A 8 -6.70 13.11 -8.57
N GLN A 9 -7.27 14.26 -8.94
CA GLN A 9 -6.60 15.57 -8.99
C GLN A 9 -7.18 16.60 -8.00
N SER A 10 -8.17 16.20 -7.17
CA SER A 10 -8.85 17.09 -6.24
C SER A 10 -9.00 16.45 -4.85
N ASN A 11 -9.44 17.23 -3.86
CA ASN A 11 -9.80 16.73 -2.55
C ASN A 11 -11.18 16.08 -2.57
N VAL A 12 -11.38 15.08 -1.71
CA VAL A 12 -12.69 14.43 -1.52
C VAL A 12 -13.60 15.37 -0.73
N PRO A 13 -14.78 15.77 -1.30
CA PRO A 13 -15.75 16.60 -0.60
C PRO A 13 -16.29 15.89 0.65
N GLN A 14 -16.75 16.67 1.66
CA GLN A 14 -17.21 16.12 2.92
C GLN A 14 -18.44 15.20 2.76
N GLU A 15 -19.29 15.48 1.79
CA GLU A 15 -20.53 14.74 1.48
C GLU A 15 -20.25 13.33 0.95
N GLN A 16 -19.09 13.12 0.32
CA GLN A 16 -18.66 11.84 -0.24
C GLN A 16 -17.87 10.97 0.74
N ARG A 17 -17.69 11.45 1.99
CA ARG A 17 -16.91 10.74 2.99
C ARG A 17 -17.73 9.72 3.75
N ARG A 18 -17.06 8.66 4.21
CA ARG A 18 -17.67 7.43 4.73
C ARG A 18 -17.51 7.32 6.25
N GLY A 19 -18.48 6.65 6.89
CA GLY A 19 -18.46 6.35 8.32
C GLY A 19 -17.52 5.21 8.70
N PHE A 20 -17.48 4.90 10.02
CA PHE A 20 -16.55 3.94 10.63
C PHE A 20 -16.58 2.56 9.96
N TRP A 21 -17.73 1.91 9.85
CA TRP A 21 -17.81 0.54 9.34
C TRP A 21 -17.36 0.40 7.90
N ALA A 22 -17.74 1.35 7.03
CA ALA A 22 -17.29 1.36 5.65
C ALA A 22 -15.76 1.54 5.55
N MET A 23 -15.18 2.43 6.36
CA MET A 23 -13.73 2.62 6.40
C MET A 23 -12.99 1.46 7.05
N PHE A 24 -13.59 0.85 8.08
CA PHE A 24 -13.05 -0.33 8.76
C PHE A 24 -12.87 -1.51 7.79
N VAL A 25 -13.92 -1.82 7.01
CA VAL A 25 -13.86 -2.90 6.01
C VAL A 25 -12.80 -2.61 4.95
N VAL A 26 -12.70 -1.36 4.47
CA VAL A 26 -11.68 -0.96 3.49
C VAL A 26 -10.27 -1.14 4.06
N MET A 27 -10.03 -0.64 5.28
CA MET A 27 -8.69 -0.71 5.90
C MET A 27 -8.33 -2.13 6.33
N LEU A 28 -9.30 -2.90 6.81
CA LEU A 28 -9.08 -4.31 7.13
C LEU A 28 -8.77 -5.11 5.86
N GLY A 29 -9.54 -4.91 4.78
CA GLY A 29 -9.25 -5.51 3.47
C GLY A 29 -7.89 -5.13 2.92
N PHE A 30 -7.45 -3.90 3.16
CA PHE A 30 -6.12 -3.43 2.78
C PHE A 30 -5.00 -4.16 3.52
N THR A 31 -5.17 -4.49 4.81
CA THR A 31 -4.16 -5.16 5.64
C THR A 31 -4.22 -6.68 5.61
N PHE A 32 -5.35 -7.28 5.21
CA PHE A 32 -5.46 -8.71 4.98
C PHE A 32 -4.83 -9.07 3.64
N PHE A 33 -3.52 -9.08 3.61
CA PHE A 33 -2.70 -9.27 2.41
C PHE A 33 -1.89 -10.57 2.48
N SER A 34 -2.01 -11.40 1.45
CA SER A 34 -1.32 -12.71 1.38
C SER A 34 0.20 -12.59 1.41
N ALA A 35 0.79 -11.50 0.94
CA ALA A 35 2.23 -11.28 1.07
C ALA A 35 2.67 -11.05 2.53
N SER A 36 1.80 -10.48 3.41
CA SER A 36 2.06 -10.47 4.86
C SER A 36 2.04 -11.88 5.44
N MET A 37 1.15 -12.76 4.96
CA MET A 37 1.13 -14.17 5.35
C MET A 37 2.41 -14.88 4.88
N TRP A 38 2.87 -14.64 3.66
CA TRP A 38 4.16 -15.15 3.19
C TRP A 38 5.34 -14.64 4.02
N THR A 39 5.40 -13.32 4.27
CA THR A 39 6.41 -12.76 5.19
C THR A 39 6.32 -13.41 6.57
N GLY A 40 5.10 -13.68 7.06
CA GLY A 40 4.85 -14.43 8.31
C GLY A 40 5.48 -15.81 8.30
N THR A 41 5.36 -16.55 7.19
CA THR A 41 6.00 -17.86 7.02
C THR A 41 7.51 -17.77 7.15
N THR A 42 8.14 -16.77 6.50
CA THR A 42 9.59 -16.52 6.61
C THR A 42 9.99 -16.13 8.03
N LEU A 43 9.25 -15.25 8.69
CA LEU A 43 9.50 -14.84 10.08
C LEU A 43 9.37 -16.04 11.04
N GLY A 44 8.36 -16.88 10.83
CA GLY A 44 8.13 -18.07 11.61
C GLY A 44 9.30 -19.06 11.51
N ASN A 45 9.70 -19.38 10.28
CA ASN A 45 10.84 -20.27 10.06
C ASN A 45 12.17 -19.69 10.54
N GLY A 46 12.30 -18.36 10.61
CA GLY A 46 13.53 -17.65 10.98
C GLY A 46 13.67 -17.26 12.44
N LEU A 47 12.63 -17.44 13.28
CA LEU A 47 12.60 -16.94 14.65
C LEU A 47 12.04 -17.94 15.65
N THR A 48 12.48 -17.86 16.90
CA THR A 48 11.75 -18.50 18.01
C THR A 48 10.41 -17.80 18.22
N VAL A 49 9.43 -18.47 18.81
CA VAL A 49 8.07 -17.92 19.07
C VAL A 49 8.11 -16.56 19.77
N SER A 50 8.92 -16.42 20.83
CA SER A 50 9.01 -15.14 21.56
C SER A 50 9.58 -14.02 20.71
N LYS A 51 10.63 -14.30 19.91
CA LYS A 51 11.22 -13.30 18.99
C LYS A 51 10.27 -12.96 17.85
N PHE A 52 9.47 -13.91 17.36
CA PHE A 52 8.44 -13.66 16.35
C PHE A 52 7.41 -12.66 16.86
N PHE A 53 6.81 -12.91 18.04
CA PHE A 53 5.83 -11.98 18.61
C PHE A 53 6.42 -10.59 18.86
N LEU A 54 7.66 -10.53 19.36
CA LEU A 54 8.36 -9.26 19.59
C LEU A 54 8.60 -8.51 18.27
N ALA A 55 9.06 -9.20 17.22
CA ALA A 55 9.31 -8.59 15.91
C ALA A 55 8.03 -8.05 15.27
N VAL A 56 6.93 -8.83 15.32
CA VAL A 56 5.62 -8.42 14.78
C VAL A 56 5.04 -7.25 15.58
N LEU A 57 5.14 -7.29 16.92
CA LEU A 57 4.68 -6.19 17.78
C LEU A 57 5.43 -4.90 17.49
N LEU A 58 6.76 -4.92 17.47
CA LEU A 58 7.59 -3.75 17.19
C LEU A 58 7.36 -3.22 15.76
N GLY A 59 7.34 -4.10 14.78
CA GLY A 59 7.10 -3.71 13.38
C GLY A 59 5.72 -3.10 13.17
N ASN A 60 4.67 -3.69 13.72
CA ASN A 60 3.31 -3.15 13.61
C ASN A 60 3.06 -1.92 14.49
N LEU A 61 3.80 -1.75 15.60
CA LEU A 61 3.77 -0.50 16.36
C LEU A 61 4.30 0.66 15.51
N ILE A 62 5.42 0.44 14.84
CA ILE A 62 6.04 1.44 13.95
C ILE A 62 5.12 1.72 12.74
N LEU A 63 4.66 0.68 12.05
CA LEU A 63 3.73 0.83 10.92
C LEU A 63 2.42 1.48 11.33
N GLY A 64 1.81 1.04 12.44
CA GLY A 64 0.55 1.57 12.93
C GLY A 64 0.63 3.05 13.32
N ALA A 65 1.72 3.46 13.99
CA ALA A 65 1.95 4.87 14.31
C ALA A 65 2.16 5.71 13.04
N TYR A 66 2.99 5.23 12.12
CA TYR A 66 3.30 5.87 10.86
C TYR A 66 2.04 6.05 9.99
N THR A 67 1.30 4.98 9.75
CA THR A 67 0.10 4.99 8.91
C THR A 67 -1.05 5.78 9.55
N SER A 68 -1.18 5.75 10.89
CA SER A 68 -2.15 6.57 11.63
C SER A 68 -1.87 8.06 11.49
N ALA A 69 -0.60 8.48 11.49
CA ALA A 69 -0.24 9.87 11.24
C ALA A 69 -0.62 10.30 9.81
N LEU A 70 -0.35 9.45 8.81
CA LEU A 70 -0.75 9.68 7.42
C LEU A 70 -2.29 9.70 7.26
N ALA A 71 -3.01 8.82 7.97
CA ALA A 71 -4.46 8.78 7.98
C ALA A 71 -5.07 10.07 8.56
N TYR A 72 -4.49 10.58 9.65
CA TYR A 72 -4.88 11.87 10.22
C TYR A 72 -4.73 13.02 9.22
N MET A 73 -3.62 13.05 8.47
CA MET A 73 -3.36 14.05 7.44
C MET A 73 -4.38 13.95 6.30
N ALA A 74 -4.62 12.73 5.80
CA ALA A 74 -5.53 12.46 4.71
C ALA A 74 -6.97 12.88 5.00
N SER A 75 -7.51 12.48 6.16
CA SER A 75 -8.87 12.86 6.56
C SER A 75 -9.02 14.35 6.85
N SER A 76 -7.92 15.01 7.31
CA SER A 76 -7.91 16.46 7.55
C SER A 76 -7.99 17.28 6.26
N THR A 77 -7.46 16.76 5.16
CA THR A 77 -7.30 17.48 3.89
C THR A 77 -8.17 16.94 2.76
N GLY A 78 -8.59 15.68 2.82
CA GLY A 78 -9.24 14.98 1.71
C GLY A 78 -8.32 14.63 0.54
N LEU A 79 -6.99 14.75 0.71
CA LEU A 79 -6.00 14.62 -0.35
C LEU A 79 -5.40 13.20 -0.40
N SER A 80 -5.10 12.74 -1.62
CA SER A 80 -4.28 11.54 -1.85
C SER A 80 -2.83 11.77 -1.42
N VAL A 81 -2.05 10.69 -1.28
CA VAL A 81 -0.63 10.80 -0.94
C VAL A 81 0.14 11.63 -1.97
N HIS A 82 -0.21 11.50 -3.25
CA HIS A 82 0.42 12.24 -4.34
C HIS A 82 0.10 13.73 -4.30
N LEU A 83 -1.13 14.10 -3.94
CA LEU A 83 -1.53 15.50 -3.75
C LEU A 83 -0.92 16.10 -2.47
N LEU A 84 -0.79 15.31 -1.40
CA LEU A 84 -0.02 15.71 -0.21
C LEU A 84 1.45 15.95 -0.57
N ALA A 85 2.02 15.10 -1.44
CA ALA A 85 3.39 15.29 -1.92
C ALA A 85 3.58 16.58 -2.71
N ARG A 86 2.58 17.03 -3.48
CA ARG A 86 2.64 18.36 -4.12
C ARG A 86 2.82 19.51 -3.13
N ARG A 87 2.23 19.38 -1.93
CA ARG A 87 2.32 20.41 -0.88
C ARG A 87 3.73 20.53 -0.30
N SER A 88 4.48 19.43 -0.23
CA SER A 88 5.83 19.40 0.36
C SER A 88 6.93 19.54 -0.69
N PHE A 89 6.79 18.86 -1.84
CA PHE A 89 7.78 18.79 -2.90
C PHE A 89 7.55 19.81 -4.04
N GLY A 90 6.46 20.55 -4.01
CA GLY A 90 6.09 21.43 -5.11
C GLY A 90 5.47 20.69 -6.31
N LYS A 91 4.86 21.43 -7.24
CA LYS A 91 4.16 20.83 -8.39
C LYS A 91 5.07 19.93 -9.24
N ARG A 92 6.27 20.40 -9.58
CA ARG A 92 7.25 19.62 -10.37
C ARG A 92 7.98 18.60 -9.53
N GLY A 93 8.38 18.97 -8.31
CA GLY A 93 9.14 18.09 -7.40
C GLY A 93 8.33 16.87 -6.93
N SER A 94 7.00 16.94 -6.92
CA SER A 94 6.12 15.81 -6.53
C SER A 94 6.16 14.62 -7.50
N ALA A 95 6.75 14.80 -8.68
CA ALA A 95 7.01 13.68 -9.60
C ALA A 95 7.92 12.63 -8.96
N LEU A 96 8.93 13.07 -8.16
CA LEU A 96 9.83 12.15 -7.45
C LEU A 96 9.10 11.24 -6.45
N PRO A 97 8.40 11.74 -5.41
CA PRO A 97 7.67 10.87 -4.49
C PRO A 97 6.56 10.08 -5.20
N SER A 98 5.92 10.62 -6.24
CA SER A 98 4.92 9.87 -6.99
C SER A 98 5.52 8.67 -7.72
N ALA A 99 6.70 8.80 -8.31
CA ALA A 99 7.43 7.68 -8.92
C ALA A 99 7.88 6.66 -7.86
N ILE A 100 8.43 7.14 -6.73
CA ILE A 100 8.89 6.30 -5.60
C ILE A 100 7.75 5.48 -5.00
N LEU A 101 6.50 5.94 -5.08
CA LEU A 101 5.33 5.21 -4.61
C LEU A 101 4.66 4.39 -5.71
N ALA A 102 4.56 4.90 -6.93
CA ALA A 102 3.90 4.21 -8.04
C ALA A 102 4.69 2.98 -8.52
N ILE A 103 6.00 3.09 -8.68
CA ILE A 103 6.85 1.98 -9.16
C ILE A 103 6.80 0.77 -8.22
N PRO A 104 6.93 0.91 -6.89
CA PRO A 104 6.70 -0.19 -5.97
C PRO A 104 5.29 -0.80 -6.04
N GLN A 105 4.25 -0.01 -6.27
CA GLN A 105 2.91 -0.58 -6.41
C GLN A 105 2.78 -1.43 -7.70
N ILE A 106 3.45 -1.04 -8.79
CA ILE A 106 3.58 -1.90 -9.98
C ILE A 106 4.32 -3.20 -9.60
N GLY A 107 5.37 -3.09 -8.79
CA GLY A 107 6.10 -4.25 -8.28
C GLY A 107 5.23 -5.18 -7.43
N TRP A 108 4.43 -4.63 -6.51
CA TRP A 108 3.49 -5.40 -5.69
C TRP A 108 2.43 -6.10 -6.52
N PHE A 109 1.92 -5.44 -7.57
CA PHE A 109 1.04 -6.09 -8.54
C PHE A 109 1.71 -7.30 -9.17
N GLY A 110 2.97 -7.17 -9.63
CA GLY A 110 3.73 -8.27 -10.21
C GLY A 110 3.96 -9.42 -9.23
N VAL A 111 4.37 -9.12 -7.98
CA VAL A 111 4.50 -10.12 -6.91
C VAL A 111 3.19 -10.87 -6.71
N GLY A 112 2.05 -10.17 -6.63
CA GLY A 112 0.74 -10.79 -6.47
C GLY A 112 0.37 -11.68 -7.65
N VAL A 113 0.60 -11.25 -8.89
CA VAL A 113 0.38 -12.08 -10.09
C VAL A 113 1.17 -13.39 -10.00
N ALA A 114 2.44 -13.33 -9.60
CA ALA A 114 3.28 -14.51 -9.43
C ALA A 114 2.82 -15.40 -8.25
N MET A 115 2.43 -14.79 -7.13
CA MET A 115 1.87 -15.51 -5.97
C MET A 115 0.59 -16.30 -6.31
N CYS A 116 -0.19 -15.86 -7.30
CA CYS A 116 -1.32 -16.62 -7.83
C CYS A 116 -0.85 -17.74 -8.77
N ALA A 117 0.14 -17.47 -9.61
CA ALA A 117 0.57 -18.38 -10.66
C ALA A 117 1.41 -19.57 -10.16
N PHE A 118 2.32 -19.37 -9.20
CA PHE A 118 3.22 -20.42 -8.72
C PHE A 118 2.47 -21.61 -8.06
N PRO A 119 1.48 -21.41 -7.17
CA PRO A 119 0.70 -22.52 -6.62
C PRO A 119 -0.07 -23.31 -7.70
N ILE A 120 -0.53 -22.67 -8.75
CA ILE A 120 -1.21 -23.31 -9.87
C ILE A 120 -0.23 -24.27 -10.59
N VAL A 121 0.97 -23.78 -10.90
CA VAL A 121 2.01 -24.63 -11.54
C VAL A 121 2.42 -25.78 -10.63
N THR A 122 2.57 -25.54 -9.32
CA THR A 122 2.87 -26.59 -8.34
C THR A 122 1.79 -27.67 -8.35
N TYR A 123 0.52 -27.28 -8.33
CA TYR A 123 -0.60 -28.23 -8.41
C TYR A 123 -0.61 -29.05 -9.71
N LEU A 124 -0.41 -28.40 -10.85
CA LEU A 124 -0.35 -29.10 -12.15
C LEU A 124 0.80 -30.10 -12.19
N LYS A 125 1.97 -29.72 -11.67
CA LYS A 125 3.14 -30.61 -11.57
C LYS A 125 2.87 -31.85 -10.71
N GLU A 126 2.16 -31.71 -9.58
CA GLU A 126 1.73 -32.85 -8.76
C GLU A 126 0.80 -33.81 -9.51
N LYS A 127 0.07 -33.31 -10.50
CA LYS A 127 -0.79 -34.11 -11.40
C LYS A 127 -0.06 -34.65 -12.63
N GLY A 128 1.27 -34.47 -12.72
CA GLY A 128 2.07 -34.91 -13.86
C GLY A 128 1.91 -34.03 -15.11
N ILE A 129 1.34 -32.83 -14.98
CA ILE A 129 1.13 -31.89 -16.07
C ILE A 129 2.23 -30.82 -16.01
N GLU A 130 3.09 -30.79 -17.02
CA GLU A 130 4.06 -29.70 -17.17
C GLU A 130 3.37 -28.44 -17.71
N CYS A 131 3.49 -27.33 -16.96
CA CYS A 131 2.91 -26.06 -17.32
C CYS A 131 3.98 -24.96 -17.26
N ASN A 132 4.11 -24.19 -18.34
CA ASN A 132 4.99 -23.03 -18.34
C ASN A 132 4.41 -21.95 -17.40
N ILE A 133 5.23 -21.45 -16.46
CA ILE A 133 4.84 -20.43 -15.48
C ILE A 133 4.22 -19.17 -16.11
N TRP A 134 4.63 -18.80 -17.30
CA TRP A 134 4.12 -17.62 -17.99
C TRP A 134 2.64 -17.73 -18.40
N ILE A 135 2.10 -18.95 -18.54
CA ILE A 135 0.67 -19.14 -18.87
C ILE A 135 -0.20 -18.61 -17.75
N PRO A 136 -0.13 -19.13 -16.49
CA PRO A 136 -0.93 -18.60 -15.40
C PRO A 136 -0.54 -17.16 -15.01
N VAL A 137 0.71 -16.72 -15.19
CA VAL A 137 1.15 -15.34 -14.98
C VAL A 137 0.39 -14.38 -15.90
N ILE A 138 0.34 -14.66 -17.21
CA ILE A 138 -0.35 -13.80 -18.18
C ILE A 138 -1.87 -13.79 -17.92
N ILE A 139 -2.46 -14.95 -17.66
CA ILE A 139 -3.90 -15.06 -17.38
C ILE A 139 -4.26 -14.25 -16.13
N SER A 140 -3.53 -14.42 -15.02
CA SER A 140 -3.75 -13.68 -13.78
C SER A 140 -3.49 -12.18 -13.96
N GLY A 141 -2.44 -11.81 -14.69
CA GLY A 141 -2.12 -10.42 -14.99
C GLY A 141 -3.23 -9.70 -15.76
N ILE A 142 -3.78 -10.34 -16.79
CA ILE A 142 -4.92 -9.81 -17.58
C ILE A 142 -6.16 -9.70 -16.69
N LEU A 143 -6.49 -10.75 -15.92
CA LEU A 143 -7.66 -10.79 -15.06
C LEU A 143 -7.65 -9.64 -14.04
N PHE A 144 -6.55 -9.47 -13.29
CA PHE A 144 -6.43 -8.45 -12.27
C PHE A 144 -6.34 -7.03 -12.87
N THR A 145 -5.65 -6.86 -14.01
CA THR A 145 -5.59 -5.56 -14.69
C THR A 145 -6.97 -5.13 -15.19
N THR A 146 -7.77 -6.06 -15.70
CA THR A 146 -9.10 -5.78 -16.22
C THR A 146 -10.03 -5.29 -15.11
N SER A 147 -10.01 -5.91 -13.91
CA SER A 147 -10.84 -5.45 -12.79
C SER A 147 -10.43 -4.07 -12.28
N ALA A 148 -9.13 -3.80 -12.16
CA ALA A 148 -8.61 -2.50 -11.75
C ALA A 148 -8.98 -1.37 -12.73
N TYR A 149 -9.12 -1.70 -14.02
CA TYR A 149 -9.57 -0.75 -15.04
C TYR A 149 -11.00 -0.25 -14.80
N PHE A 150 -11.90 -1.12 -14.30
CA PHE A 150 -13.28 -0.74 -13.98
C PHE A 150 -13.44 0.05 -12.68
N GLY A 151 -12.40 0.12 -11.85
CA GLY A 151 -12.28 1.03 -10.72
C GLY A 151 -12.91 0.54 -9.41
N ILE A 152 -13.07 1.48 -8.46
CA ILE A 152 -13.33 1.23 -7.03
C ILE A 152 -14.63 0.43 -6.72
N LYS A 153 -15.62 0.42 -7.63
CA LYS A 153 -16.86 -0.35 -7.42
C LYS A 153 -16.63 -1.86 -7.49
N ALA A 154 -15.84 -2.31 -8.48
CA ALA A 154 -15.48 -3.72 -8.62
C ALA A 154 -14.63 -4.17 -7.42
N LEU A 155 -13.67 -3.36 -7.00
CA LEU A 155 -12.84 -3.55 -5.83
C LEU A 155 -13.65 -3.82 -4.55
N THR A 156 -14.68 -3.03 -4.29
CA THR A 156 -15.50 -3.19 -3.08
C THR A 156 -16.22 -4.53 -3.04
N ILE A 157 -16.75 -4.99 -4.18
CA ILE A 157 -17.50 -6.27 -4.26
C ILE A 157 -16.56 -7.45 -4.01
N VAL A 158 -15.39 -7.47 -4.64
CA VAL A 158 -14.41 -8.55 -4.48
C VAL A 158 -13.86 -8.58 -3.04
N SER A 159 -13.62 -7.42 -2.42
CA SER A 159 -13.14 -7.32 -1.03
C SER A 159 -14.14 -7.89 -0.01
N LEU A 160 -15.45 -7.74 -0.22
CA LEU A 160 -16.47 -8.28 0.68
C LEU A 160 -16.41 -9.82 0.79
N VAL A 161 -15.95 -10.50 -0.25
CA VAL A 161 -15.78 -11.97 -0.26
C VAL A 161 -14.37 -12.36 0.14
N ALA A 162 -13.37 -11.67 -0.38
CA ALA A 162 -11.97 -12.03 -0.20
C ALA A 162 -11.48 -11.88 1.25
N VAL A 163 -11.91 -10.84 1.98
CA VAL A 163 -11.45 -10.59 3.35
C VAL A 163 -11.92 -11.68 4.32
N PRO A 164 -13.21 -12.05 4.37
CA PRO A 164 -13.64 -13.20 5.17
C PRO A 164 -12.98 -14.51 4.72
N ALA A 165 -12.84 -14.74 3.41
CA ALA A 165 -12.25 -15.97 2.89
C ALA A 165 -10.79 -16.15 3.35
N ILE A 166 -9.94 -15.12 3.27
CA ILE A 166 -8.56 -15.21 3.73
C ILE A 166 -8.45 -15.32 5.25
N ALA A 167 -9.33 -14.64 6.00
CA ALA A 167 -9.35 -14.75 7.45
C ALA A 167 -9.69 -16.18 7.90
N ILE A 168 -10.73 -16.76 7.30
CA ILE A 168 -11.16 -18.14 7.58
C ILE A 168 -10.12 -19.15 7.08
N GLY A 169 -9.66 -19.01 5.83
CA GLY A 169 -8.69 -19.94 5.23
C GLY A 169 -7.33 -19.90 5.93
N GLY A 170 -6.81 -18.73 6.24
CA GLY A 170 -5.56 -18.57 6.97
C GLY A 170 -5.67 -19.06 8.41
N GLY A 171 -6.77 -18.72 9.10
CA GLY A 171 -7.07 -19.24 10.43
C GLY A 171 -7.22 -20.75 10.45
N PHE A 172 -7.92 -21.33 9.47
CA PHE A 172 -8.08 -22.77 9.34
C PHE A 172 -6.73 -23.47 9.08
N SER A 173 -5.89 -22.92 8.18
CA SER A 173 -4.54 -23.46 7.94
C SER A 173 -3.69 -23.44 9.22
N ALA A 174 -3.71 -22.34 9.99
CA ALA A 174 -2.99 -22.26 11.24
C ALA A 174 -3.53 -23.27 12.29
N LEU A 175 -4.85 -23.39 12.44
CA LEU A 175 -5.49 -24.33 13.38
C LEU A 175 -5.25 -25.79 12.98
N LYS A 176 -5.22 -26.09 11.68
CA LYS A 176 -4.99 -27.44 11.17
C LYS A 176 -3.65 -28.03 11.64
N VAL A 177 -2.62 -27.20 11.83
CA VAL A 177 -1.34 -27.62 12.41
C VAL A 177 -1.56 -28.29 13.78
N PHE A 178 -2.41 -27.70 14.62
CA PHE A 178 -2.70 -28.20 15.96
C PHE A 178 -3.69 -29.38 15.97
N CYS A 179 -4.65 -29.37 15.04
CA CYS A 179 -5.63 -30.45 14.94
C CYS A 179 -5.01 -31.75 14.42
N ASP A 180 -4.14 -31.67 13.43
CA ASP A 180 -3.52 -32.84 12.81
C ASP A 180 -2.32 -33.37 13.62
N ASN A 181 -1.74 -32.56 14.51
CA ASN A 181 -0.52 -32.89 15.23
C ASN A 181 -0.67 -32.61 16.74
N PRO A 182 -0.96 -33.59 17.56
CA PRO A 182 -1.16 -33.43 19.02
C PRO A 182 0.02 -32.76 19.74
N ASP A 183 1.25 -32.94 19.23
CA ASP A 183 2.47 -32.38 19.80
C ASP A 183 2.89 -31.03 19.15
N ALA A 184 2.04 -30.46 18.31
CA ALA A 184 2.35 -29.22 17.60
C ALA A 184 2.76 -28.07 18.52
N TRP A 185 2.07 -27.94 19.67
CA TRP A 185 2.40 -26.89 20.64
C TRP A 185 3.82 -27.01 21.19
N ASN A 186 4.25 -28.21 21.57
CA ASN A 186 5.60 -28.45 22.08
C ASN A 186 6.63 -28.24 20.96
N THR A 187 6.34 -28.68 19.74
CA THR A 187 7.19 -28.46 18.56
C THR A 187 7.41 -26.97 18.31
N LEU A 188 6.34 -26.18 18.29
CA LEU A 188 6.43 -24.73 18.07
C LEU A 188 7.14 -24.03 19.23
N LYS A 189 6.79 -24.34 20.47
CA LYS A 189 7.37 -23.72 21.67
C LYS A 189 8.89 -23.93 21.74
N ASN A 190 9.36 -25.12 21.35
CA ASN A 190 10.77 -25.49 21.36
C ASN A 190 11.47 -25.24 20.02
N PHE A 191 10.77 -24.64 19.05
CA PHE A 191 11.33 -24.37 17.74
C PHE A 191 12.52 -23.41 17.85
N THR A 192 13.61 -23.81 17.25
CA THR A 192 14.83 -23.01 17.13
C THR A 192 15.24 -22.95 15.66
N PRO A 193 15.32 -21.77 15.05
CA PRO A 193 15.74 -21.65 13.66
C PRO A 193 17.19 -22.09 13.51
N THR A 194 17.52 -22.74 12.38
CA THR A 194 18.85 -23.29 12.12
C THR A 194 19.40 -22.78 10.77
N GLY A 195 20.72 -22.70 10.68
CA GLY A 195 21.42 -22.34 9.45
C GLY A 195 21.09 -20.94 8.94
N ASP A 196 21.07 -20.82 7.62
CA ASP A 196 20.87 -19.54 6.91
C ASP A 196 19.44 -18.96 7.06
N ASN A 197 18.51 -19.74 7.59
CA ASN A 197 17.16 -19.24 7.85
C ASN A 197 17.03 -18.41 9.13
N ALA A 198 18.01 -18.50 10.05
CA ALA A 198 17.95 -17.79 11.33
C ALA A 198 18.04 -16.26 11.11
N LEU A 199 17.02 -15.55 11.61
CA LEU A 199 16.92 -14.10 11.51
C LEU A 199 17.34 -13.42 12.80
N THR A 200 18.06 -12.29 12.66
CA THR A 200 18.21 -11.35 13.79
C THR A 200 16.91 -10.62 14.05
N LEU A 201 16.68 -10.14 15.28
CA LEU A 201 15.49 -9.35 15.60
C LEU A 201 15.37 -8.10 14.71
N SER A 202 16.49 -7.43 14.45
CA SER A 202 16.52 -6.24 13.58
C SER A 202 16.10 -6.56 12.15
N ALA A 203 16.58 -7.67 11.58
CA ALA A 203 16.18 -8.12 10.25
C ALA A 203 14.69 -8.49 10.20
N ALA A 204 14.19 -9.15 11.25
CA ALA A 204 12.78 -9.54 11.35
C ALA A 204 11.85 -8.32 11.45
N VAL A 205 12.19 -7.32 12.27
CA VAL A 205 11.45 -6.06 12.35
C VAL A 205 11.50 -5.33 11.00
N ALA A 206 12.66 -5.32 10.33
CA ALA A 206 12.78 -4.72 9.01
C ALA A 206 11.90 -5.43 7.96
N LEU A 207 11.81 -6.77 7.97
CA LEU A 207 10.90 -7.51 7.11
C LEU A 207 9.43 -7.20 7.42
N THR A 208 9.07 -7.12 8.71
CA THR A 208 7.71 -6.76 9.15
C THR A 208 7.32 -5.36 8.63
N ILE A 209 8.21 -4.37 8.76
CA ILE A 209 7.98 -3.02 8.23
C ILE A 209 7.96 -3.04 6.70
N GLY A 210 8.94 -3.69 6.07
CA GLY A 210 9.12 -3.73 4.62
C GLY A 210 7.96 -4.35 3.87
N SER A 211 7.33 -5.37 4.46
CA SER A 211 6.19 -6.05 3.85
C SER A 211 5.00 -5.12 3.60
N PHE A 212 4.89 -4.00 4.34
CA PHE A 212 3.75 -3.10 4.21
C PHE A 212 4.10 -1.61 4.10
N ILE A 213 5.37 -1.20 4.20
CA ILE A 213 5.74 0.24 4.22
C ILE A 213 5.29 0.98 2.95
N SER A 214 5.35 0.32 1.79
CA SER A 214 4.91 0.89 0.52
C SER A 214 3.39 1.14 0.52
N GLY A 215 2.61 0.11 0.76
CA GLY A 215 1.15 0.24 0.92
C GLY A 215 0.79 1.18 2.07
N GLY A 216 1.45 1.05 3.21
CA GLY A 216 1.25 1.92 4.37
C GLY A 216 1.44 3.40 4.05
N THR A 217 2.42 3.76 3.23
CA THR A 217 2.61 5.15 2.78
C THR A 217 1.47 5.62 1.87
N CYS A 218 0.81 4.70 1.17
CA CYS A 218 -0.36 4.99 0.34
C CYS A 218 -1.69 5.02 1.13
N THR A 219 -1.68 4.83 2.45
CA THR A 219 -2.86 4.95 3.33
C THR A 219 -3.72 6.20 3.02
N PRO A 220 -3.16 7.38 2.72
CA PRO A 220 -3.95 8.56 2.34
C PRO A 220 -4.90 8.33 1.16
N ASP A 221 -4.55 7.50 0.19
CA ASP A 221 -5.37 7.28 -1.00
C ASP A 221 -6.72 6.64 -0.68
N PHE A 222 -6.77 5.85 0.39
CA PHE A 222 -7.97 5.16 0.87
C PHE A 222 -8.65 5.95 1.99
N VAL A 223 -7.89 6.44 2.97
CA VAL A 223 -8.43 7.02 4.20
C VAL A 223 -8.89 8.47 4.03
N ARG A 224 -8.55 9.15 2.92
CA ARG A 224 -9.10 10.46 2.57
C ARG A 224 -10.63 10.48 2.43
N PHE A 225 -11.24 9.30 2.26
CA PHE A 225 -12.69 9.12 2.26
C PHE A 225 -13.29 8.96 3.67
N ALA A 226 -12.51 9.02 4.75
CA ALA A 226 -13.04 8.96 6.10
C ALA A 226 -13.72 10.28 6.50
N LYS A 227 -14.91 10.18 7.13
CA LYS A 227 -15.74 11.32 7.53
C LYS A 227 -15.01 12.26 8.49
N ASP A 228 -14.20 11.71 9.39
CA ASP A 228 -13.43 12.48 10.36
C ASP A 228 -12.09 11.79 10.72
N ARG A 229 -11.26 12.52 11.48
CA ARG A 229 -9.91 12.09 11.89
C ARG A 229 -9.95 10.89 12.83
N LYS A 230 -10.97 10.79 13.72
CA LYS A 230 -11.08 9.69 14.69
C LYS A 230 -11.34 8.39 13.94
N ILE A 231 -12.28 8.41 12.98
CA ILE A 231 -12.57 7.26 12.12
C ILE A 231 -11.32 6.86 11.33
N ALA A 232 -10.65 7.83 10.71
CA ALA A 232 -9.44 7.57 9.92
C ALA A 232 -8.35 6.87 10.73
N VAL A 233 -8.00 7.44 11.89
CA VAL A 233 -6.93 6.92 12.75
C VAL A 233 -7.30 5.59 13.37
N SER A 234 -8.52 5.45 13.93
CA SER A 234 -8.93 4.22 14.61
C SER A 234 -9.04 3.04 13.64
N THR A 235 -9.65 3.22 12.47
CA THR A 235 -9.76 2.14 11.48
C THR A 235 -8.40 1.72 10.95
N THR A 236 -7.49 2.65 10.73
CA THR A 236 -6.11 2.37 10.30
C THR A 236 -5.33 1.65 11.41
N ALA A 237 -5.35 2.14 12.65
CA ALA A 237 -4.65 1.51 13.76
C ALA A 237 -5.13 0.08 13.99
N ILE A 238 -6.45 -0.15 14.04
CA ILE A 238 -7.02 -1.49 14.23
C ILE A 238 -6.60 -2.42 13.08
N ALA A 239 -6.67 -1.94 11.84
CA ALA A 239 -6.29 -2.74 10.69
C ALA A 239 -4.83 -3.21 10.74
N PHE A 240 -3.88 -2.31 11.06
CA PHE A 240 -2.47 -2.68 11.17
C PHE A 240 -2.17 -3.55 12.40
N PHE A 241 -2.74 -3.24 13.57
CA PHE A 241 -2.48 -4.03 14.77
C PHE A 241 -3.14 -5.40 14.75
N ILE A 242 -4.37 -5.52 14.23
CA ILE A 242 -5.10 -6.78 14.20
C ILE A 242 -4.92 -7.46 12.85
N GLY A 243 -5.29 -6.80 11.75
CA GLY A 243 -5.32 -7.41 10.43
C GLY A 243 -3.95 -7.91 9.97
N ASN A 244 -2.96 -7.01 9.97
CA ASN A 244 -1.60 -7.38 9.54
C ASN A 244 -0.93 -8.39 10.50
N SER A 245 -1.15 -8.27 11.83
CA SER A 245 -0.62 -9.24 12.80
C SER A 245 -1.21 -10.64 12.63
N LEU A 246 -2.51 -10.75 12.34
CA LEU A 246 -3.15 -12.03 12.06
C LEU A 246 -2.58 -12.69 10.80
N MET A 247 -2.34 -11.90 9.75
CA MET A 247 -1.73 -12.42 8.52
C MET A 247 -0.32 -12.97 8.76
N PHE A 248 0.51 -12.26 9.55
CA PHE A 248 1.81 -12.79 9.96
C PHE A 248 1.67 -14.08 10.77
N LEU A 249 0.75 -14.13 11.73
CA LEU A 249 0.53 -15.29 12.58
C LEU A 249 0.09 -16.52 11.77
N PHE A 250 -0.85 -16.35 10.82
CA PHE A 250 -1.32 -17.43 9.97
C PHE A 250 -0.18 -18.07 9.17
N GLY A 251 0.73 -17.24 8.62
CA GLY A 251 1.91 -17.75 7.93
C GLY A 251 2.93 -18.37 8.86
N ALA A 252 3.20 -17.75 10.02
CA ALA A 252 4.26 -18.17 10.93
C ALA A 252 4.04 -19.54 11.54
N VAL A 253 2.81 -19.89 11.90
CA VAL A 253 2.50 -21.22 12.46
C VAL A 253 2.91 -22.32 11.49
N GLY A 254 2.51 -22.19 10.21
CA GLY A 254 2.92 -23.14 9.18
C GLY A 254 4.42 -23.10 8.89
N GLY A 255 5.01 -21.90 8.82
CA GLY A 255 6.43 -21.71 8.56
C GLY A 255 7.33 -22.39 9.60
N MET A 256 7.02 -22.22 10.89
CA MET A 256 7.72 -22.87 11.99
C MET A 256 7.55 -24.39 11.94
N PHE A 257 6.31 -24.85 11.75
CA PHE A 257 5.99 -26.28 11.86
C PHE A 257 6.57 -27.09 10.69
N TYR A 258 6.35 -26.61 9.45
CA TYR A 258 6.82 -27.29 8.24
C TYR A 258 8.23 -26.84 7.79
N LYS A 259 8.89 -25.93 8.54
CA LYS A 259 10.26 -25.44 8.28
C LYS A 259 10.43 -24.90 6.84
N THR A 260 9.51 -24.10 6.40
CA THR A 260 9.51 -23.50 5.05
C THR A 260 9.31 -21.99 5.11
N ASN A 261 9.84 -21.29 4.09
CA ASN A 261 9.65 -19.86 3.91
C ASN A 261 8.51 -19.51 2.92
N ASP A 262 7.87 -20.53 2.34
CA ASP A 262 6.82 -20.35 1.34
C ASP A 262 5.49 -20.90 1.83
N ILE A 263 4.46 -20.07 1.85
CA ILE A 263 3.10 -20.45 2.26
C ILE A 263 2.50 -21.51 1.35
N SER A 264 2.89 -21.56 0.06
CA SER A 264 2.41 -22.57 -0.88
C SER A 264 2.84 -23.98 -0.42
N ASN A 265 4.07 -24.12 0.06
CA ASN A 265 4.58 -25.39 0.60
C ASN A 265 3.84 -25.81 1.87
N VAL A 266 3.44 -24.84 2.69
CA VAL A 266 2.58 -25.11 3.87
C VAL A 266 1.24 -25.71 3.43
N LEU A 267 0.60 -25.08 2.44
CA LEU A 267 -0.70 -25.52 1.92
C LEU A 267 -0.62 -26.92 1.24
N VAL A 268 0.48 -27.19 0.54
CA VAL A 268 0.76 -28.54 -0.01
C VAL A 268 0.87 -29.57 1.10
N ALA A 269 1.71 -29.30 2.11
CA ALA A 269 1.92 -30.22 3.24
C ALA A 269 0.62 -30.49 4.04
N GLN A 270 -0.30 -29.54 4.05
CA GLN A 270 -1.61 -29.67 4.69
C GLN A 270 -2.69 -30.32 3.82
N GLY A 271 -2.43 -30.59 2.55
CA GLY A 271 -3.45 -30.99 1.57
C GLY A 271 -4.49 -29.92 1.25
N LEU A 272 -4.17 -28.66 1.50
CA LEU A 272 -5.04 -27.49 1.30
C LEU A 272 -4.70 -26.69 0.04
N LEU A 273 -3.95 -27.26 -0.91
CA LEU A 273 -3.45 -26.51 -2.05
C LEU A 273 -4.58 -25.93 -2.92
N ILE A 274 -5.61 -26.72 -3.24
CA ILE A 274 -6.74 -26.23 -4.08
C ILE A 274 -7.55 -25.15 -3.35
N PRO A 275 -8.10 -25.37 -2.13
CA PRO A 275 -8.81 -24.29 -1.44
C PRO A 275 -7.90 -23.09 -1.15
N GLY A 276 -6.61 -23.33 -0.90
CA GLY A 276 -5.61 -22.28 -0.73
C GLY A 276 -5.43 -21.43 -1.97
N ILE A 277 -5.31 -22.02 -3.17
CA ILE A 277 -5.22 -21.29 -4.45
C ILE A 277 -6.44 -20.38 -4.62
N ILE A 278 -7.65 -20.89 -4.35
CA ILE A 278 -8.89 -20.10 -4.49
C ILE A 278 -8.87 -18.88 -3.55
N VAL A 279 -8.60 -19.13 -2.27
CA VAL A 279 -8.59 -18.08 -1.24
C VAL A 279 -7.50 -17.05 -1.51
N LEU A 280 -6.28 -17.50 -1.85
CA LEU A 280 -5.16 -16.62 -2.18
C LEU A 280 -5.47 -15.78 -3.43
N THR A 281 -6.04 -16.39 -4.47
CA THR A 281 -6.38 -15.68 -5.71
C THR A 281 -7.37 -14.54 -5.44
N PHE A 282 -8.43 -14.78 -4.68
CA PHE A 282 -9.39 -13.72 -4.32
C PHE A 282 -8.73 -12.62 -3.48
N ASN A 283 -7.89 -12.98 -2.52
CA ASN A 283 -7.19 -12.00 -1.71
C ASN A 283 -6.18 -11.17 -2.52
N ILE A 284 -5.37 -11.84 -3.34
CA ILE A 284 -4.41 -11.19 -4.24
C ILE A 284 -5.15 -10.25 -5.21
N TRP A 285 -6.30 -10.66 -5.71
CA TRP A 285 -7.10 -9.84 -6.60
C TRP A 285 -7.41 -8.47 -6.00
N THR A 286 -7.93 -8.43 -4.77
CA THR A 286 -8.27 -7.17 -4.10
C THR A 286 -7.06 -6.29 -3.84
N THR A 287 -5.95 -6.89 -3.44
CA THR A 287 -4.72 -6.14 -3.15
C THR A 287 -4.02 -5.67 -4.42
N ASN A 288 -4.09 -6.43 -5.50
CA ASN A 288 -3.58 -6.03 -6.81
C ASN A 288 -4.38 -4.87 -7.42
N ASP A 289 -5.70 -4.85 -7.23
CA ASP A 289 -6.52 -3.72 -7.63
C ASP A 289 -6.12 -2.44 -6.88
N ASN A 290 -5.85 -2.54 -5.56
CA ASN A 290 -5.34 -1.42 -4.76
C ASN A 290 -3.97 -0.93 -5.26
N ALA A 291 -3.06 -1.85 -5.59
CA ALA A 291 -1.73 -1.53 -6.09
C ALA A 291 -1.80 -0.79 -7.44
N LEU A 292 -2.62 -1.28 -8.38
CA LEU A 292 -2.83 -0.61 -9.67
C LEU A 292 -3.57 0.72 -9.52
N TYR A 293 -4.54 0.81 -8.61
CA TYR A 293 -5.22 2.07 -8.32
C TYR A 293 -4.22 3.15 -7.87
N THR A 294 -3.38 2.84 -6.90
CA THR A 294 -2.39 3.78 -6.37
C THR A 294 -1.29 4.11 -7.39
N SER A 295 -0.77 3.10 -8.13
CA SER A 295 0.21 3.35 -9.19
C SER A 295 -0.36 4.24 -10.30
N GLY A 296 -1.61 4.02 -10.69
CA GLY A 296 -2.33 4.86 -11.63
C GLY A 296 -2.48 6.31 -11.17
N LEU A 297 -2.79 6.54 -9.88
CA LEU A 297 -2.84 7.89 -9.28
C LEU A 297 -1.47 8.57 -9.32
N GLY A 298 -0.39 7.83 -8.98
CA GLY A 298 0.97 8.34 -9.00
C GLY A 298 1.42 8.75 -10.40
N LEU A 299 1.20 7.90 -11.40
CA LEU A 299 1.52 8.22 -12.79
C LEU A 299 0.63 9.35 -13.33
N ALA A 300 -0.64 9.42 -12.95
CA ALA A 300 -1.51 10.54 -13.33
C ALA A 300 -1.01 11.86 -12.76
N ASN A 301 -0.45 11.87 -11.54
CA ASN A 301 0.19 13.04 -10.97
C ASN A 301 1.44 13.49 -11.73
N ILE A 302 2.20 12.55 -12.32
CA ILE A 302 3.43 12.83 -13.08
C ILE A 302 3.10 13.30 -14.50
N THR A 303 2.21 12.59 -15.18
CA THR A 303 1.99 12.72 -16.61
C THR A 303 0.81 13.63 -16.98
N GLY A 304 -0.14 13.81 -16.06
CA GLY A 304 -1.41 14.47 -16.34
C GLY A 304 -2.41 13.62 -17.15
N PHE A 305 -2.03 12.41 -17.58
CA PHE A 305 -2.94 11.50 -18.29
C PHE A 305 -4.01 10.90 -17.39
N PRO A 306 -5.18 10.52 -17.94
CA PRO A 306 -6.23 9.85 -17.18
C PRO A 306 -5.74 8.52 -16.57
N LYS A 307 -5.98 8.33 -15.27
CA LYS A 307 -5.62 7.13 -14.48
C LYS A 307 -6.01 5.83 -15.18
N LYS A 308 -7.18 5.79 -15.79
CA LYS A 308 -7.75 4.62 -16.47
C LYS A 308 -6.78 3.95 -17.47
N TYR A 309 -6.08 4.72 -18.28
CA TYR A 309 -5.12 4.18 -19.25
C TYR A 309 -3.79 3.81 -18.61
N LEU A 310 -3.40 4.57 -17.58
CA LEU A 310 -2.16 4.31 -16.85
C LEU A 310 -2.21 3.00 -16.08
N VAL A 311 -3.37 2.59 -15.59
CA VAL A 311 -3.59 1.28 -14.96
C VAL A 311 -3.24 0.12 -15.90
N LEU A 312 -3.58 0.23 -17.18
CA LEU A 312 -3.22 -0.81 -18.18
C LEU A 312 -1.70 -0.93 -18.34
N ILE A 313 -1.01 0.21 -18.42
CA ILE A 313 0.46 0.24 -18.52
C ILE A 313 1.08 -0.36 -17.25
N CYS A 314 0.60 0.02 -16.06
CA CYS A 314 1.08 -0.50 -14.79
C CYS A 314 0.88 -2.02 -14.69
N GLY A 315 -0.29 -2.52 -15.07
CA GLY A 315 -0.63 -3.94 -15.06
C GLY A 315 0.24 -4.75 -16.00
N THR A 316 0.47 -4.24 -17.21
CA THR A 316 1.37 -4.87 -18.19
C THR A 316 2.80 -4.96 -17.68
N LEU A 317 3.35 -3.83 -17.17
CA LEU A 317 4.71 -3.80 -16.62
C LEU A 317 4.84 -4.74 -15.42
N GLY A 318 3.89 -4.71 -14.48
CA GLY A 318 3.91 -5.59 -13.31
C GLY A 318 3.85 -7.07 -13.72
N THR A 319 3.06 -7.43 -14.71
CA THR A 319 3.00 -8.81 -15.25
C THR A 319 4.33 -9.26 -15.86
N ILE A 320 5.00 -8.39 -16.62
CA ILE A 320 6.32 -8.69 -17.21
C ILE A 320 7.37 -8.98 -16.14
N PHE A 321 7.36 -8.21 -15.04
CA PHE A 321 8.35 -8.37 -13.96
C PHE A 321 7.93 -9.37 -12.86
N ALA A 322 6.76 -10.00 -12.96
CA ALA A 322 6.16 -10.82 -11.92
C ALA A 322 7.09 -11.91 -11.38
N VAL A 323 7.62 -12.76 -12.25
CA VAL A 323 8.49 -13.88 -11.87
C VAL A 323 9.80 -13.42 -11.24
N THR A 324 10.41 -12.37 -11.79
CA THR A 324 11.66 -11.80 -11.28
C THR A 324 11.49 -11.23 -9.88
N LEU A 325 10.40 -10.49 -9.64
CA LEU A 325 10.10 -9.88 -8.34
C LEU A 325 9.77 -10.94 -7.28
N TYR A 326 9.04 -11.98 -7.66
CA TYR A 326 8.74 -13.11 -6.78
C TYR A 326 10.03 -13.80 -6.30
N ASN A 327 10.92 -14.14 -7.22
CA ASN A 327 12.17 -14.83 -6.90
C ASN A 327 13.14 -13.97 -6.07
N ASN A 328 13.02 -12.63 -6.13
CA ASN A 328 13.88 -11.70 -5.38
C ASN A 328 13.11 -10.93 -4.31
N PHE A 329 12.08 -11.54 -3.72
CA PHE A 329 11.14 -10.89 -2.82
C PHE A 329 11.77 -10.15 -1.64
N CYS A 330 12.70 -10.79 -0.92
CA CYS A 330 13.39 -10.16 0.22
C CYS A 330 14.24 -8.95 -0.20
N GLY A 331 14.92 -9.04 -1.35
CA GLY A 331 15.66 -7.92 -1.93
C GLY A 331 14.73 -6.75 -2.28
N TYR A 332 13.58 -7.05 -2.85
CA TYR A 332 12.54 -6.07 -3.15
C TYR A 332 12.06 -5.34 -1.88
N LEU A 333 11.72 -6.06 -0.80
CA LEU A 333 11.31 -5.46 0.48
C LEU A 333 12.41 -4.55 1.06
N ASN A 334 13.67 -4.92 0.90
CA ASN A 334 14.81 -4.14 1.39
C ASN A 334 14.93 -2.78 0.67
N ILE A 335 14.69 -2.77 -0.65
CA ILE A 335 14.63 -1.53 -1.45
C ILE A 335 13.50 -0.63 -0.93
N LEU A 336 12.31 -1.19 -0.69
CA LEU A 336 11.16 -0.42 -0.20
C LEU A 336 11.47 0.25 1.15
N ASN A 337 12.12 -0.46 2.06
CA ASN A 337 12.54 0.05 3.38
C ASN A 337 13.53 1.22 3.32
N THR A 338 14.25 1.35 2.21
CA THR A 338 15.26 2.39 2.03
C THR A 338 14.66 3.68 1.46
N PHE A 339 13.85 3.58 0.41
CA PHE A 339 13.43 4.73 -0.39
C PHE A 339 12.10 5.35 0.05
N ILE A 340 11.17 4.57 0.61
CA ILE A 340 9.81 5.02 0.88
C ILE A 340 9.63 5.75 2.20
N PRO A 341 10.17 5.28 3.34
CA PRO A 341 9.95 5.91 4.64
C PRO A 341 10.31 7.39 4.70
N PRO A 342 11.43 7.86 4.08
CA PRO A 342 11.76 9.27 4.04
C PRO A 342 10.69 10.14 3.38
N VAL A 343 9.98 9.63 2.37
CA VAL A 343 8.87 10.38 1.73
C VAL A 343 7.77 10.67 2.75
N GLY A 344 7.26 9.65 3.44
CA GLY A 344 6.21 9.83 4.43
C GLY A 344 6.63 10.73 5.59
N ALA A 345 7.89 10.64 6.02
CA ALA A 345 8.46 11.50 7.06
C ALA A 345 8.45 12.99 6.66
N ILE A 346 8.76 13.30 5.40
CA ILE A 346 8.69 14.67 4.87
C ILE A 346 7.24 15.16 4.83
N LEU A 347 6.30 14.33 4.40
CA LEU A 347 4.88 14.70 4.43
C LEU A 347 4.42 15.02 5.86
N MET A 348 4.82 14.20 6.85
CA MET A 348 4.51 14.44 8.27
C MET A 348 5.19 15.71 8.78
N ALA A 349 6.45 15.96 8.44
CA ALA A 349 7.18 17.17 8.83
C ALA A 349 6.51 18.43 8.25
N ASP A 350 6.10 18.39 6.99
CA ASP A 350 5.36 19.48 6.36
C ASP A 350 4.04 19.76 7.08
N PHE A 351 3.26 18.72 7.31
CA PHE A 351 1.92 18.87 7.87
C PHE A 351 1.93 19.28 9.35
N PHE A 352 2.70 18.57 10.19
CA PHE A 352 2.64 18.75 11.65
C PHE A 352 3.54 19.87 12.17
N VAL A 353 4.60 20.25 11.42
CA VAL A 353 5.56 21.25 11.88
C VAL A 353 5.51 22.49 11.02
N VAL A 354 5.73 22.39 9.71
CA VAL A 354 5.88 23.54 8.82
C VAL A 354 4.54 24.26 8.63
N ARG A 355 3.47 23.50 8.34
CA ARG A 355 2.12 24.03 8.09
C ARG A 355 1.18 23.97 9.29
N ARG A 356 1.68 23.75 10.48
CA ARG A 356 0.86 23.55 11.69
C ARG A 356 -0.23 24.64 11.88
N LYS A 357 0.07 25.90 11.55
CA LYS A 357 -0.86 27.02 11.68
C LYS A 357 -1.85 27.15 10.52
N ASN A 358 -1.55 26.56 9.37
CA ASN A 358 -2.35 26.67 8.14
C ASN A 358 -2.50 25.33 7.40
N ILE A 359 -3.05 24.35 8.13
CA ILE A 359 -3.18 22.96 7.62
C ILE A 359 -4.03 22.85 6.36
N LYS A 360 -5.04 23.73 6.21
CA LYS A 360 -5.97 23.74 5.07
C LYS A 360 -5.43 24.49 3.86
N SER A 361 -4.32 25.22 3.98
CA SER A 361 -3.73 25.93 2.85
C SER A 361 -3.32 24.93 1.76
N ASN A 362 -3.83 25.15 0.55
CA ASN A 362 -3.44 24.42 -0.64
C ASN A 362 -2.21 25.04 -1.34
N ALA A 363 -1.57 26.01 -0.70
CA ALA A 363 -0.35 26.64 -1.23
C ALA A 363 0.70 25.57 -1.54
N VAL A 364 1.19 25.60 -2.77
CA VAL A 364 2.20 24.67 -3.28
C VAL A 364 3.53 25.42 -3.32
N PRO A 365 4.62 24.92 -2.72
CA PRO A 365 5.90 25.60 -2.77
C PRO A 365 6.39 25.70 -4.23
N GLY A 366 6.90 26.87 -4.62
CA GLY A 366 7.47 27.06 -5.95
C GLY A 366 8.73 26.23 -6.19
N ASN A 367 9.40 25.79 -5.11
CA ASN A 367 10.65 25.06 -5.16
C ASN A 367 10.62 23.85 -4.22
N GLY A 368 10.72 22.63 -4.77
CA GLY A 368 10.76 21.37 -4.02
C GLY A 368 12.15 20.99 -3.49
N LYS A 369 13.17 21.80 -3.66
CA LYS A 369 14.56 21.48 -3.26
C LYS A 369 14.70 21.02 -1.80
N PRO A 370 14.06 21.69 -0.78
CA PRO A 370 14.13 21.25 0.61
C PRO A 370 13.71 19.79 0.81
N ALA A 371 12.61 19.40 0.18
CA ALA A 371 12.08 18.05 0.29
C ALA A 371 12.94 17.02 -0.44
N ILE A 372 13.41 17.34 -1.65
CA ILE A 372 14.26 16.44 -2.44
C ILE A 372 15.60 16.20 -1.71
N LEU A 373 16.24 17.24 -1.18
CA LEU A 373 17.49 17.11 -0.43
C LEU A 373 17.29 16.31 0.87
N ALA A 374 16.23 16.59 1.61
CA ALA A 374 15.90 15.86 2.83
C ALA A 374 15.63 14.37 2.55
N TRP A 375 14.91 14.06 1.45
CA TRP A 375 14.69 12.70 1.01
C TRP A 375 16.00 11.98 0.65
N ALA A 376 16.86 12.63 -0.12
CA ALA A 376 18.14 12.06 -0.53
C ALA A 376 19.02 11.73 0.68
N ILE A 377 19.17 12.67 1.64
CA ILE A 377 19.94 12.45 2.87
C ILE A 377 19.32 11.34 3.72
N GLY A 378 18.00 11.35 3.91
CA GLY A 378 17.29 10.30 4.65
C GLY A 378 17.48 8.92 4.03
N THR A 379 17.43 8.83 2.70
CA THR A 379 17.66 7.59 1.93
C THR A 379 19.11 7.11 2.06
N LEU A 380 20.08 8.02 1.98
CA LEU A 380 21.51 7.67 2.20
C LEU A 380 21.71 7.12 3.60
N VAL A 381 21.16 7.76 4.64
CA VAL A 381 21.26 7.29 6.02
C VAL A 381 20.58 5.92 6.18
N ALA A 382 19.38 5.72 5.60
CA ALA A 382 18.71 4.42 5.61
C ALA A 382 19.55 3.30 4.96
N ASN A 383 20.35 3.63 3.95
CA ASN A 383 21.17 2.65 3.24
C ASN A 383 22.51 2.34 3.95
N PHE A 384 23.19 3.37 4.46
CA PHE A 384 24.56 3.23 4.96
C PHE A 384 24.68 3.06 6.47
N VAL A 385 23.67 3.51 7.25
CA VAL A 385 23.68 3.35 8.72
C VAL A 385 23.09 2.00 9.09
N GLN A 386 23.94 1.11 9.60
CA GLN A 386 23.54 -0.26 9.93
C GLN A 386 23.01 -0.42 11.37
N TYR A 387 23.07 0.61 12.20
CA TYR A 387 22.55 0.60 13.56
C TYR A 387 21.04 0.90 13.59
N GLY A 388 20.31 0.17 14.43
CA GLY A 388 18.86 0.36 14.58
C GLY A 388 18.05 -0.17 13.39
N PHE A 389 16.97 0.52 13.05
CA PHE A 389 16.07 0.15 11.96
C PHE A 389 16.20 1.12 10.79
N LYS A 390 16.62 0.62 9.63
CA LYS A 390 16.86 1.42 8.41
C LYS A 390 15.73 2.40 8.08
N ALA A 391 14.47 1.92 8.12
CA ALA A 391 13.30 2.75 7.85
C ALA A 391 13.19 3.92 8.83
N ILE A 392 13.36 3.68 10.14
CA ILE A 392 13.27 4.70 11.18
C ILE A 392 14.41 5.72 11.04
N ASN A 393 15.64 5.23 10.83
CA ASN A 393 16.79 6.11 10.65
C ASN A 393 16.56 7.09 9.49
N GLY A 394 16.13 6.58 8.35
CA GLY A 394 15.79 7.39 7.18
C GLY A 394 14.66 8.38 7.45
N MET A 395 13.60 7.94 8.16
CA MET A 395 12.48 8.81 8.53
C MET A 395 12.90 9.96 9.45
N ILE A 396 13.61 9.68 10.52
CA ILE A 396 14.05 10.70 11.49
C ILE A 396 14.91 11.76 10.80
N VAL A 397 15.90 11.29 10.02
CA VAL A 397 16.82 12.20 9.34
C VAL A 397 16.10 13.02 8.28
N ALA A 398 15.25 12.42 7.45
CA ALA A 398 14.47 13.15 6.45
C ALA A 398 13.54 14.18 7.09
N PHE A 399 12.89 13.84 8.21
CA PHE A 399 12.03 14.75 8.95
C PHE A 399 12.80 15.98 9.44
N ILE A 400 13.92 15.76 10.13
CA ILE A 400 14.74 16.84 10.71
C ILE A 400 15.30 17.75 9.60
N PHE A 401 15.91 17.14 8.57
CA PHE A 401 16.51 17.92 7.49
C PHE A 401 15.47 18.67 6.65
N TYR A 402 14.27 18.12 6.47
CA TYR A 402 13.20 18.85 5.80
C TYR A 402 12.83 20.13 6.55
N VAL A 403 12.59 20.04 7.86
CA VAL A 403 12.29 21.22 8.69
C VAL A 403 13.44 22.23 8.68
N TYR A 404 14.67 21.75 8.74
CA TYR A 404 15.86 22.59 8.65
C TYR A 404 15.97 23.31 7.30
N PHE A 405 15.87 22.59 6.19
CA PHE A 405 16.01 23.17 4.85
C PHE A 405 14.88 24.14 4.50
N VAL A 406 13.65 23.89 4.95
CA VAL A 406 12.57 24.86 4.76
C VAL A 406 12.89 26.18 5.43
N LYS A 407 13.53 26.17 6.61
CA LYS A 407 13.97 27.40 7.29
C LYS A 407 15.12 28.10 6.54
N VAL A 408 16.11 27.33 6.09
CA VAL A 408 17.32 27.83 5.42
C VAL A 408 17.00 28.43 4.04
N PHE A 409 16.17 27.75 3.24
CA PHE A 409 15.82 28.18 1.90
C PHE A 409 14.69 29.24 1.84
N GLY A 410 14.27 29.78 2.99
CA GLY A 410 13.40 30.94 3.04
C GLY A 410 11.90 30.65 2.96
N GLY A 411 11.47 29.58 3.60
CA GLY A 411 10.05 29.30 3.82
C GLY A 411 9.27 28.94 2.54
N LEU A 412 8.00 28.61 2.74
CA LEU A 412 7.05 28.46 1.65
C LEU A 412 6.71 29.89 1.14
N LYS A 413 7.41 30.37 0.12
CA LYS A 413 6.85 31.47 -0.69
C LYS A 413 5.56 30.91 -1.26
N GLU A 414 4.43 31.45 -0.85
CA GLU A 414 3.14 31.14 -1.47
C GLU A 414 3.32 31.38 -2.97
N ALA A 415 3.20 30.32 -3.77
CA ALA A 415 2.95 30.53 -5.18
C ALA A 415 1.64 31.32 -5.22
N GLU A 416 1.64 32.50 -5.86
CA GLU A 416 0.44 33.28 -6.10
C GLU A 416 -0.66 32.29 -6.52
N ALA A 417 -1.77 32.29 -5.78
CA ALA A 417 -2.93 31.52 -6.16
C ALA A 417 -3.21 31.85 -7.64
N PRO A 418 -3.42 30.87 -8.53
CA PRO A 418 -3.94 31.19 -9.84
C PRO A 418 -5.15 32.09 -9.62
N ALA A 419 -5.15 33.25 -10.25
CA ALA A 419 -6.28 34.16 -10.18
C ALA A 419 -7.52 33.29 -10.37
N GLU A 420 -8.42 33.31 -9.39
CA GLU A 420 -9.72 32.64 -9.45
C GLU A 420 -10.29 33.13 -10.80
N GLU A 421 -10.41 32.22 -11.78
CA GLU A 421 -11.13 32.55 -13.01
C GLU A 421 -12.48 33.04 -12.54
N ALA A 422 -12.69 34.35 -12.72
CA ALA A 422 -13.96 34.97 -12.40
C ALA A 422 -15.06 34.10 -13.02
N PRO A 423 -16.15 33.77 -12.27
CA PRO A 423 -17.22 33.00 -12.82
C PRO A 423 -17.57 33.64 -14.18
N ALA A 424 -17.52 32.83 -15.25
CA ALA A 424 -17.91 33.28 -16.56
C ALA A 424 -19.27 33.99 -16.39
N GLU A 425 -19.29 35.29 -16.56
CA GLU A 425 -20.47 36.10 -16.46
C GLU A 425 -21.51 35.42 -17.34
N ALA A 426 -22.60 34.96 -16.74
CA ALA A 426 -23.66 34.27 -17.42
C ALA A 426 -24.07 35.21 -18.56
N ALA A 427 -23.75 34.82 -19.79
CA ALA A 427 -24.17 35.57 -20.97
C ALA A 427 -25.68 35.75 -20.85
N GLN A 428 -26.11 36.98 -20.61
CA GLN A 428 -27.52 37.34 -20.68
C GLN A 428 -28.01 36.94 -22.08
N PRO A 429 -29.12 36.26 -22.18
CA PRO A 429 -29.71 35.95 -23.50
C PRO A 429 -29.95 37.25 -24.24
N SER A 430 -29.39 37.35 -25.43
CA SER A 430 -29.59 38.47 -26.31
C SER A 430 -31.11 38.63 -26.58
N ASN A 431 -31.62 39.87 -26.49
CA ASN A 431 -33.01 40.27 -26.71
C ASN A 431 -33.60 39.89 -28.09
N ASP A 432 -32.89 39.13 -28.93
CA ASP A 432 -33.32 38.73 -30.26
C ASP A 432 -34.17 37.40 -30.28
N GLU A 433 -34.33 36.70 -29.16
CA GLU A 433 -35.21 35.51 -29.10
C GLU A 433 -36.63 35.78 -28.59
N GLU A 434 -36.90 36.93 -27.98
CA GLU A 434 -38.28 37.31 -27.59
C GLU A 434 -39.12 37.85 -28.77
N ALA A 435 -38.48 38.38 -29.82
CA ALA A 435 -39.18 38.90 -31.00
C ALA A 435 -39.79 37.82 -31.95
N LYS A 436 -39.36 36.56 -31.80
CA LYS A 436 -39.85 35.44 -32.65
C LYS A 436 -40.98 34.62 -32.05
N LYS A 437 -41.43 34.92 -30.84
CA LYS A 437 -42.59 34.18 -30.19
C LYS A 437 -43.91 34.95 -30.27
N GLU A 438 -43.97 36.18 -30.77
CA GLU A 438 -45.22 36.92 -30.94
C GLU A 438 -45.85 36.85 -32.36
N GLU A 439 -45.17 36.25 -33.34
CA GLU A 439 -45.70 36.11 -34.70
C GLU A 439 -46.35 34.76 -35.02
N VAL A 440 -46.60 33.92 -34.04
CA VAL A 440 -47.35 32.65 -34.20
C VAL A 440 -48.44 32.57 -33.11
N LYS A 441 -49.47 33.40 -33.26
CA LYS A 441 -50.80 33.19 -32.73
C LYS A 441 -51.85 33.57 -33.75
#